data_fabd547de06086826a17e259d165f849
#
_entry.id   fabd547de06086826a17e259d165f849
#
_cell.length_a   1.000
_cell.length_b   1.000
_cell.length_c   1.000
_cell.angle_alpha   90.00
_cell.angle_beta   90.00
_cell.angle_gamma   90.00
#
_symmetry.space_group_name_H-M   'P 1'
#
loop_
_entity.id
_entity.type
_entity.pdbx_description
1 polymer ?
#
loop_
_entity_poly.entity_id
_entity_poly.type
_entity_poly.pdbx_seq_one_letter_code
_entity_poly.pdbx_strand_id
1 'polypeptide(L)'
;GGMGKTTLLKTLNNELKENTRDYHVVIMIEVANSETLNVVDMQKIIANRLGLPWNESETERERSTFLRRALKRKKFVVLLDDVWKKFQLADVGIPTPSSDNGCKLILASRSNQVCVEMGDKEPMEMPCLGDNESLRLFRSNLMAEVSAAIGHDSDMRGSAMDIIQSCGGLPLSP
;
A
#
# COMPACT_ATOMS: atom_id res chain seq x y z
N GLY A 1 3.81 5.02 12.52
CA GLY A 1 4.57 4.17 11.56
C GLY A 1 4.60 2.72 12.02
N GLY A 2 5.03 1.79 11.15
CA GLY A 2 5.28 0.42 11.60
C GLY A 2 4.06 -0.51 11.75
N MET A 3 2.86 -0.04 11.43
CA MET A 3 1.60 -0.80 11.62
C MET A 3 1.30 -1.83 10.51
N GLY A 4 2.21 -2.04 9.56
CA GLY A 4 2.01 -3.02 8.49
C GLY A 4 1.20 -2.53 7.28
N LYS A 5 0.90 -1.23 7.12
CA LYS A 5 0.14 -0.70 5.96
C LYS A 5 0.76 -1.09 4.62
N THR A 6 2.05 -0.84 4.45
CA THR A 6 2.80 -1.23 3.25
C THR A 6 2.75 -2.74 3.01
N THR A 7 2.88 -3.55 4.07
CA THR A 7 2.80 -5.01 3.97
C THR A 7 1.42 -5.45 3.49
N LEU A 8 0.36 -4.86 4.06
CA LEU A 8 -1.02 -5.13 3.64
C LEU A 8 -1.23 -4.78 2.16
N LEU A 9 -0.77 -3.59 1.72
CA LEU A 9 -0.89 -3.19 0.31
C LEU A 9 -0.10 -4.11 -0.62
N LYS A 10 1.09 -4.56 -0.23
CA LYS A 10 1.89 -5.53 -1.01
C LYS A 10 1.20 -6.88 -1.11
N THR A 11 0.63 -7.39 -0.02
CA THR A 11 -0.15 -8.62 -0.03
C THR A 11 -1.35 -8.50 -0.96
N LEU A 12 -2.13 -7.43 -0.80
CA LEU A 12 -3.28 -7.15 -1.65
C LEU A 12 -2.92 -7.00 -3.13
N ASN A 13 -1.79 -6.33 -3.44
CA ASN A 13 -1.28 -6.21 -4.81
C ASN A 13 -0.98 -7.58 -5.43
N ASN A 14 -0.40 -8.50 -4.66
CA ASN A 14 -0.06 -9.83 -5.15
C ASN A 14 -1.34 -10.65 -5.38
N GLU A 15 -2.26 -10.69 -4.43
CA GLU A 15 -3.56 -11.37 -4.55
C GLU A 15 -4.38 -10.86 -5.75
N LEU A 16 -4.43 -9.53 -5.93
CA LEU A 16 -5.16 -8.93 -7.05
C LEU A 16 -4.50 -9.22 -8.41
N LYS A 17 -3.17 -9.39 -8.45
CA LYS A 17 -2.45 -9.77 -9.68
C LYS A 17 -2.66 -11.24 -10.04
N GLU A 18 -2.79 -12.11 -9.06
CA GLU A 18 -3.09 -13.52 -9.27
C GLU A 18 -4.55 -13.72 -9.72
N ASN A 19 -5.46 -12.91 -9.21
CA ASN A 19 -6.87 -12.95 -9.57
C ASN A 19 -7.19 -12.02 -10.75
N THR A 20 -6.74 -12.42 -11.95
CA THR A 20 -6.87 -11.63 -13.20
C THR A 20 -8.29 -11.49 -13.74
N ARG A 21 -9.28 -12.13 -13.12
CA ARG A 21 -10.68 -12.13 -13.59
C ARG A 21 -11.39 -10.80 -13.35
N ASP A 22 -11.03 -10.12 -12.24
CA ASP A 22 -11.75 -8.93 -11.80
C ASP A 22 -11.17 -7.63 -12.35
N TYR A 23 -9.87 -7.58 -12.59
CA TYR A 23 -9.16 -6.37 -13.03
C TYR A 23 -8.18 -6.65 -14.17
N HIS A 24 -8.21 -5.77 -15.18
CA HIS A 24 -7.28 -5.86 -16.30
C HIS A 24 -5.86 -5.42 -15.93
N VAL A 25 -5.75 -4.54 -14.91
CA VAL A 25 -4.48 -3.98 -14.48
C VAL A 25 -4.50 -3.65 -12.97
N VAL A 26 -3.43 -4.03 -12.29
CA VAL A 26 -3.16 -3.65 -10.89
C VAL A 26 -1.86 -2.88 -10.86
N ILE A 27 -1.88 -1.67 -10.33
CA ILE A 27 -0.73 -0.75 -10.28
C ILE A 27 -0.46 -0.40 -8.83
N MET A 28 0.73 -0.67 -8.34
CA MET A 28 1.18 -0.23 -7.03
C MET A 28 2.21 0.88 -7.21
N ILE A 29 2.01 1.98 -6.52
CA ILE A 29 2.88 3.15 -6.51
C ILE A 29 3.24 3.47 -5.07
N GLU A 30 4.52 3.42 -4.75
CA GLU A 30 5.07 3.95 -3.51
C GLU A 30 5.33 5.44 -3.72
N VAL A 31 4.54 6.26 -3.02
CA VAL A 31 4.67 7.72 -3.11
C VAL A 31 5.85 8.11 -2.24
N ALA A 32 7.00 8.37 -2.88
CA ALA A 32 8.26 8.62 -2.19
C ALA A 32 8.12 9.70 -1.10
N ASN A 33 8.80 9.47 0.00
CA ASN A 33 8.87 10.33 1.19
C ASN A 33 9.65 11.63 0.92
N SER A 34 9.27 12.37 -0.14
CA SER A 34 9.86 13.67 -0.47
C SER A 34 8.83 14.78 -0.23
N GLU A 35 9.30 15.94 0.19
CA GLU A 35 8.48 17.17 0.33
C GLU A 35 7.81 17.53 -1.01
N THR A 36 8.33 17.04 -2.12
CA THR A 36 7.80 17.22 -3.46
C THR A 36 7.28 15.90 -4.02
N LEU A 37 5.97 15.86 -4.28
CA LEU A 37 5.35 14.76 -5.00
C LEU A 37 5.97 14.69 -6.41
N ASN A 38 6.62 13.58 -6.73
CA ASN A 38 7.18 13.39 -8.06
C ASN A 38 6.13 12.79 -9.02
N VAL A 39 5.36 13.65 -9.66
CA VAL A 39 4.33 13.28 -10.65
C VAL A 39 4.94 12.48 -11.79
N VAL A 40 6.14 12.85 -12.25
CA VAL A 40 6.83 12.18 -13.37
C VAL A 40 7.15 10.73 -13.05
N ASP A 41 7.65 10.46 -11.83
CA ASP A 41 7.96 9.09 -11.41
C ASP A 41 6.70 8.23 -11.32
N MET A 42 5.62 8.79 -10.80
CA MET A 42 4.33 8.11 -10.77
C MET A 42 3.83 7.79 -12.19
N GLN A 43 3.94 8.74 -13.12
CA GLN A 43 3.60 8.53 -14.52
C GLN A 43 4.47 7.45 -15.17
N LYS A 44 5.79 7.41 -14.87
CA LYS A 44 6.70 6.35 -15.35
C LYS A 44 6.27 4.96 -14.86
N ILE A 45 5.93 4.85 -13.59
CA ILE A 45 5.45 3.58 -13.00
C ILE A 45 4.18 3.11 -13.72
N ILE A 46 3.23 4.02 -13.98
CA ILE A 46 1.99 3.70 -14.69
C ILE A 46 2.27 3.27 -16.13
N ALA A 47 3.10 4.02 -16.86
CA ALA A 47 3.48 3.71 -18.24
C ALA A 47 4.11 2.32 -18.34
N ASN A 48 5.11 2.04 -17.49
CA ASN A 48 5.76 0.74 -17.41
C ASN A 48 4.78 -0.40 -17.13
N ARG A 49 3.85 -0.20 -16.20
CA ARG A 49 2.85 -1.21 -15.85
C ARG A 49 1.86 -1.49 -17.00
N LEU A 50 1.61 -0.49 -17.84
CA LEU A 50 0.74 -0.60 -19.01
C LEU A 50 1.49 -1.10 -20.25
N GLY A 51 2.81 -1.26 -20.21
CA GLY A 51 3.64 -1.59 -21.39
C GLY A 51 3.66 -0.47 -22.41
N LEU A 52 3.52 0.78 -21.97
CA LEU A 52 3.50 1.95 -22.87
C LEU A 52 4.90 2.53 -23.03
N PRO A 53 5.24 3.07 -24.21
CA PRO A 53 6.50 3.77 -24.41
C PRO A 53 6.55 5.02 -23.54
N TRP A 54 7.74 5.34 -23.03
CA TRP A 54 8.01 6.57 -22.31
C TRP A 54 8.76 7.55 -23.20
N ASN A 55 8.25 8.77 -23.33
CA ASN A 55 8.88 9.83 -24.10
C ASN A 55 9.29 10.99 -23.17
N GLU A 56 10.60 11.21 -23.06
CA GLU A 56 11.17 12.27 -22.20
C GLU A 56 10.89 13.68 -22.75
N SER A 57 10.63 13.83 -24.03
CA SER A 57 10.34 15.13 -24.65
C SER A 57 8.90 15.61 -24.44
N GLU A 58 8.00 14.74 -24.00
CA GLU A 58 6.62 15.11 -23.68
C GLU A 58 6.53 15.87 -22.34
N THR A 59 5.58 16.78 -22.24
CA THR A 59 5.23 17.46 -20.97
C THR A 59 4.47 16.52 -20.04
N GLU A 60 4.47 16.81 -18.74
CA GLU A 60 3.68 16.07 -17.75
C GLU A 60 2.19 15.99 -18.14
N ARG A 61 1.65 17.05 -18.72
CA ARG A 61 0.26 17.13 -19.15
C ARG A 61 -0.04 16.24 -20.36
N GLU A 62 0.86 16.16 -21.30
CA GLU A 62 0.73 15.25 -22.45
C GLU A 62 0.77 13.80 -22.00
N ARG A 63 1.75 13.45 -21.17
CA ARG A 63 1.87 12.13 -20.57
C ARG A 63 0.63 11.74 -19.75
N SER A 64 0.15 12.64 -18.87
CA SER A 64 -1.06 12.37 -18.07
C SER A 64 -2.28 12.12 -18.95
N THR A 65 -2.44 12.88 -20.05
CA THR A 65 -3.53 12.69 -20.99
C THR A 65 -3.45 11.35 -21.71
N PHE A 66 -2.25 10.95 -22.12
CA PHE A 66 -2.01 9.66 -22.76
C PHE A 66 -2.29 8.48 -21.84
N LEU A 67 -1.74 8.51 -20.62
CA LEU A 67 -1.97 7.48 -19.59
C LEU A 67 -3.45 7.36 -19.22
N ARG A 68 -4.12 8.49 -19.06
CA ARG A 68 -5.56 8.53 -18.76
C ARG A 68 -6.40 7.87 -19.84
N ARG A 69 -6.07 8.10 -21.13
CA ARG A 69 -6.76 7.43 -22.27
C ARG A 69 -6.55 5.92 -22.24
N ALA A 70 -5.33 5.48 -21.94
CA ALA A 70 -5.00 4.05 -21.84
C ALA A 70 -5.74 3.36 -20.68
N LEU A 71 -5.83 4.01 -19.52
CA LEU A 71 -6.52 3.49 -18.33
C LEU A 71 -8.04 3.53 -18.46
N LYS A 72 -8.63 4.53 -19.13
CA LYS A 72 -10.10 4.62 -19.31
C LYS A 72 -10.73 3.39 -19.96
N ARG A 73 -9.95 2.62 -20.72
CA ARG A 73 -10.41 1.40 -21.39
C ARG A 73 -10.20 0.13 -20.59
N LYS A 74 -9.76 0.27 -19.34
CA LYS A 74 -9.38 -0.86 -18.49
C LYS A 74 -10.08 -0.77 -17.14
N LYS A 75 -10.52 -1.89 -16.63
CA LYS A 75 -10.91 -2.01 -15.22
C LYS A 75 -9.63 -2.18 -14.41
N PHE A 76 -9.31 -1.20 -13.57
CA PHE A 76 -8.03 -1.14 -12.87
C PHE A 76 -8.18 -1.00 -11.35
N VAL A 77 -7.13 -1.42 -10.64
CA VAL A 77 -6.89 -1.04 -9.25
C VAL A 77 -5.57 -0.30 -9.17
N VAL A 78 -5.58 0.85 -8.52
CA VAL A 78 -4.36 1.59 -8.15
C VAL A 78 -4.21 1.54 -6.64
N LEU A 79 -3.03 1.11 -6.19
CA LEU A 79 -2.62 1.06 -4.80
C LEU A 79 -1.57 2.14 -4.59
N LEU A 80 -1.84 3.11 -3.71
CA LEU A 80 -0.92 4.20 -3.36
C LEU A 80 -0.42 3.99 -1.94
N ASP A 81 0.87 3.79 -1.79
CA ASP A 81 1.51 3.62 -0.48
C ASP A 81 2.20 4.89 -0.03
N ASP A 82 2.13 5.16 1.27
CA ASP A 82 2.78 6.26 2.00
C ASP A 82 2.46 7.65 1.41
N VAL A 83 1.17 7.93 1.18
CA VAL A 83 0.70 9.23 0.67
C VAL A 83 0.78 10.28 1.78
N TRP A 84 1.55 11.35 1.57
CA TRP A 84 1.79 12.40 2.57
C TRP A 84 0.95 13.65 2.37
N LYS A 85 0.54 13.94 1.16
CA LYS A 85 -0.26 15.10 0.81
C LYS A 85 -1.21 14.82 -0.34
N LYS A 86 -2.28 15.60 -0.41
CA LYS A 86 -3.24 15.57 -1.51
C LYS A 86 -2.56 15.89 -2.85
N PHE A 87 -2.97 15.19 -3.88
CA PHE A 87 -2.67 15.49 -5.27
C PHE A 87 -3.85 15.16 -6.18
N GLN A 88 -3.82 15.66 -7.41
CA GLN A 88 -4.88 15.37 -8.38
C GLN A 88 -4.55 14.09 -9.16
N LEU A 89 -5.43 13.11 -9.12
CA LEU A 89 -5.27 11.87 -9.90
C LEU A 89 -5.13 12.15 -11.40
N ALA A 90 -5.76 13.23 -11.87
CA ALA A 90 -5.68 13.65 -13.27
C ALA A 90 -4.26 14.05 -13.69
N ASP A 91 -3.47 14.66 -12.82
CA ASP A 91 -2.10 15.09 -13.11
C ASP A 91 -1.19 13.88 -13.32
N VAL A 92 -1.46 12.80 -12.60
CA VAL A 92 -0.73 11.53 -12.74
C VAL A 92 -1.26 10.68 -13.90
N GLY A 93 -2.41 11.05 -14.47
CA GLY A 93 -3.05 10.31 -15.56
C GLY A 93 -3.96 9.17 -15.09
N ILE A 94 -4.39 9.17 -13.83
CA ILE A 94 -5.33 8.19 -13.28
C ILE A 94 -6.76 8.73 -13.46
N PRO A 95 -7.66 8.00 -14.17
CA PRO A 95 -9.08 8.33 -14.20
C PRO A 95 -9.69 8.19 -12.81
N THR A 96 -10.66 9.03 -12.47
CA THR A 96 -11.39 8.92 -11.19
C THR A 96 -12.11 7.58 -11.09
N PRO A 97 -11.80 6.75 -10.08
CA PRO A 97 -12.55 5.51 -9.85
C PRO A 97 -13.99 5.81 -9.46
N SER A 98 -14.90 4.96 -9.91
CA SER A 98 -16.33 5.04 -9.57
C SER A 98 -16.96 3.64 -9.57
N SER A 99 -18.16 3.52 -9.00
CA SER A 99 -18.97 2.31 -9.10
C SER A 99 -19.26 1.91 -10.55
N ASP A 100 -19.46 2.90 -11.42
CA ASP A 100 -19.88 2.69 -12.81
C ASP A 100 -18.76 2.10 -13.67
N ASN A 101 -17.50 2.49 -13.41
CA ASN A 101 -16.35 1.97 -14.16
C ASN A 101 -15.69 0.75 -13.48
N GLY A 102 -16.13 0.39 -12.27
CA GLY A 102 -15.62 -0.73 -11.50
C GLY A 102 -14.14 -0.62 -11.12
N CYS A 103 -13.53 0.56 -11.31
CA CYS A 103 -12.16 0.83 -10.94
C CYS A 103 -12.04 1.15 -9.45
N LYS A 104 -10.87 0.89 -8.87
CA LYS A 104 -10.62 1.15 -7.45
C LYS A 104 -9.33 1.91 -7.24
N LEU A 105 -9.35 2.77 -6.24
CA LEU A 105 -8.17 3.41 -5.65
C LEU A 105 -8.13 2.99 -4.19
N ILE A 106 -7.00 2.46 -3.76
CA ILE A 106 -6.71 2.12 -2.37
C ILE A 106 -5.46 2.87 -1.99
N LEU A 107 -5.51 3.61 -0.91
CA LEU A 107 -4.37 4.39 -0.46
C LEU A 107 -4.05 4.13 1.01
N ALA A 108 -2.76 4.19 1.34
CA ALA A 108 -2.28 4.21 2.71
C ALA A 108 -1.59 5.53 3.01
N SER A 109 -1.95 6.11 4.14
CA SER A 109 -1.37 7.34 4.66
C SER A 109 -1.13 7.22 6.16
N ARG A 110 -0.26 8.07 6.69
CA ARG A 110 -0.11 8.28 8.14
C ARG A 110 -1.08 9.33 8.68
N SER A 111 -1.75 10.06 7.78
CA SER A 111 -2.69 11.13 8.11
C SER A 111 -4.09 10.78 7.62
N ASN A 112 -5.05 10.73 8.54
CA ASN A 112 -6.46 10.56 8.23
C ASN A 112 -6.97 11.71 7.35
N GLN A 113 -6.50 12.95 7.61
CA GLN A 113 -6.86 14.11 6.82
C GLN A 113 -6.49 13.94 5.34
N VAL A 114 -5.30 13.40 5.04
CA VAL A 114 -4.87 13.14 3.65
C VAL A 114 -5.81 12.14 2.97
N CYS A 115 -6.26 11.10 3.66
CA CYS A 115 -7.22 10.15 3.11
C CYS A 115 -8.54 10.86 2.73
N VAL A 116 -9.08 11.68 3.62
CA VAL A 116 -10.29 12.46 3.37
C VAL A 116 -10.10 13.44 2.20
N GLU A 117 -8.99 14.15 2.15
CA GLU A 117 -8.67 15.08 1.07
C GLU A 117 -8.49 14.39 -0.29
N MET A 118 -8.05 13.14 -0.30
CA MET A 118 -7.96 12.28 -1.49
C MET A 118 -9.31 11.70 -1.93
N GLY A 119 -10.38 11.95 -1.15
CA GLY A 119 -11.76 11.60 -1.49
C GLY A 119 -12.31 10.37 -0.76
N ASP A 120 -11.59 9.85 0.22
CA ASP A 120 -12.11 8.80 1.09
C ASP A 120 -13.10 9.41 2.09
N LYS A 121 -14.32 8.87 2.12
CA LYS A 121 -15.38 9.37 3.02
C LYS A 121 -15.29 8.76 4.41
N GLU A 122 -14.75 7.57 4.52
CA GLU A 122 -14.68 6.78 5.74
C GLU A 122 -13.31 6.07 5.81
N PRO A 123 -12.22 6.82 6.06
CA PRO A 123 -10.89 6.22 6.18
C PRO A 123 -10.86 5.18 7.30
N MET A 124 -10.34 4.01 6.99
CA MET A 124 -10.19 2.94 7.96
C MET A 124 -8.87 3.08 8.73
N GLU A 125 -8.96 3.18 10.04
CA GLU A 125 -7.78 3.13 10.89
C GLU A 125 -7.28 1.68 11.01
N MET A 126 -5.97 1.50 10.84
CA MET A 126 -5.35 0.22 11.03
C MET A 126 -4.98 0.07 12.52
N PRO A 127 -5.60 -0.87 13.26
CA PRO A 127 -5.31 -1.05 14.67
C PRO A 127 -3.93 -1.65 14.89
N CYS A 128 -3.35 -1.44 16.08
CA CYS A 128 -2.21 -2.22 16.54
C CYS A 128 -2.61 -3.69 16.69
N LEU A 129 -1.63 -4.58 16.60
CA LEU A 129 -1.84 -6.00 16.85
C LEU A 129 -2.17 -6.23 18.33
N GLY A 130 -3.11 -7.12 18.60
CA GLY A 130 -3.33 -7.64 19.94
C GLY A 130 -2.19 -8.60 20.37
N ASP A 131 -2.11 -8.91 21.69
CA ASP A 131 -1.04 -9.73 22.26
C ASP A 131 -0.86 -11.08 21.55
N ASN A 132 -1.95 -11.76 21.22
CA ASN A 132 -1.92 -13.05 20.53
C ASN A 132 -1.44 -12.94 19.09
N GLU A 133 -1.80 -11.88 18.38
CA GLU A 133 -1.37 -11.61 17.01
C GLU A 133 0.10 -11.22 16.99
N SER A 134 0.51 -10.36 17.92
CA SER A 134 1.90 -9.95 18.12
C SER A 134 2.79 -11.16 18.44
N LEU A 135 2.34 -12.07 19.30
CA LEU A 135 3.07 -13.31 19.62
C LEU A 135 3.19 -14.22 18.39
N ARG A 136 2.13 -14.35 17.59
CA ARG A 136 2.20 -15.13 16.35
C ARG A 136 3.19 -14.53 15.37
N LEU A 137 3.15 -13.20 15.15
CA LEU A 137 4.08 -12.50 14.28
C LEU A 137 5.52 -12.64 14.79
N PHE A 138 5.76 -12.45 16.08
CA PHE A 138 7.06 -12.62 16.69
C PHE A 138 7.61 -14.03 16.45
N ARG A 139 6.82 -15.07 16.74
CA ARG A 139 7.20 -16.47 16.53
C ARG A 139 7.47 -16.82 15.06
N SER A 140 6.74 -16.22 14.13
CA SER A 140 6.94 -16.48 12.68
C SER A 140 8.26 -15.94 12.14
N ASN A 141 8.90 -15.01 12.85
CA ASN A 141 10.19 -14.43 12.49
C ASN A 141 11.38 -15.07 13.23
N LEU A 142 11.13 -16.08 14.06
CA LEU A 142 12.17 -16.80 14.78
C LEU A 142 12.48 -18.16 14.11
N MET A 143 13.67 -18.66 14.38
CA MET A 143 14.03 -20.05 14.02
C MET A 143 13.04 -21.02 14.66
N ALA A 144 12.77 -22.13 13.97
CA ALA A 144 11.76 -23.10 14.39
C ALA A 144 11.98 -23.64 15.81
N GLU A 145 13.24 -23.87 16.20
CA GLU A 145 13.60 -24.37 17.53
C GLU A 145 13.26 -23.35 18.63
N VAL A 146 13.58 -22.06 18.43
CA VAL A 146 13.27 -20.98 19.37
C VAL A 146 11.76 -20.74 19.45
N SER A 147 11.08 -20.76 18.32
CA SER A 147 9.62 -20.64 18.25
C SER A 147 8.92 -21.79 18.98
N ALA A 148 9.43 -23.01 18.88
CA ALA A 148 8.92 -24.16 19.63
C ALA A 148 9.16 -24.02 21.15
N ALA A 149 10.36 -23.60 21.55
CA ALA A 149 10.70 -23.37 22.96
C ALA A 149 9.76 -22.37 23.63
N ILE A 150 9.43 -21.25 22.99
CA ILE A 150 8.43 -20.26 23.48
C ILE A 150 7.03 -20.91 23.66
N GLY A 151 6.73 -21.97 22.92
CA GLY A 151 5.48 -22.70 23.04
C GLY A 151 5.39 -23.60 24.27
N HIS A 152 6.53 -24.09 24.78
CA HIS A 152 6.61 -25.13 25.82
C HIS A 152 7.22 -24.63 27.13
N ASP A 153 8.01 -23.56 27.10
CA ASP A 153 8.70 -23.00 28.26
C ASP A 153 8.00 -21.70 28.71
N SER A 154 7.55 -21.69 29.96
CA SER A 154 6.83 -20.57 30.57
C SER A 154 7.69 -19.31 30.70
N ASP A 155 8.99 -19.47 31.00
CA ASP A 155 9.90 -18.34 31.24
C ASP A 155 10.28 -17.68 29.92
N MET A 156 10.55 -18.50 28.87
CA MET A 156 10.76 -17.99 27.53
C MET A 156 9.51 -17.30 26.96
N ARG A 157 8.33 -17.83 27.25
CA ARG A 157 7.07 -17.19 26.87
C ARG A 157 6.84 -15.87 27.59
N GLY A 158 7.16 -15.79 28.88
CA GLY A 158 7.12 -14.56 29.67
C GLY A 158 8.03 -13.49 29.09
N SER A 159 9.29 -13.83 28.84
CA SER A 159 10.26 -12.91 28.22
C SER A 159 9.83 -12.45 26.83
N ALA A 160 9.26 -13.33 26.01
CA ALA A 160 8.70 -12.97 24.69
C ALA A 160 7.53 -11.99 24.83
N MET A 161 6.65 -12.18 25.81
CA MET A 161 5.53 -11.27 26.06
C MET A 161 5.99 -9.90 26.53
N ASP A 162 7.02 -9.81 27.38
CA ASP A 162 7.61 -8.53 27.82
C ASP A 162 8.15 -7.72 26.63
N ILE A 163 8.84 -8.39 25.70
CA ILE A 163 9.31 -7.77 24.45
C ILE A 163 8.13 -7.27 23.63
N ILE A 164 7.11 -8.11 23.41
CA ILE A 164 5.92 -7.78 22.63
C ILE A 164 5.17 -6.59 23.21
N GLN A 165 5.01 -6.55 24.52
CA GLN A 165 4.36 -5.43 25.21
C GLN A 165 5.15 -4.13 25.06
N SER A 166 6.48 -4.21 25.12
CA SER A 166 7.37 -3.05 24.86
C SER A 166 7.21 -2.51 23.43
N CYS A 167 6.85 -3.36 22.46
CA CYS A 167 6.57 -2.96 21.08
C CYS A 167 5.18 -2.32 20.89
N GLY A 168 4.29 -2.34 21.88
CA GLY A 168 2.96 -1.71 21.84
C GLY A 168 2.06 -2.20 20.69
N GLY A 169 2.22 -3.45 20.26
CA GLY A 169 1.45 -4.04 19.15
C GLY A 169 1.84 -3.52 17.76
N LEU A 170 2.98 -2.87 17.64
CA LEU A 170 3.51 -2.44 16.33
C LEU A 170 4.26 -3.58 15.65
N PRO A 171 3.88 -4.01 14.42
CA PRO A 171 4.55 -5.07 13.67
C PRO A 171 6.03 -4.80 13.35
N LEU A 172 6.39 -3.51 13.19
CA LEU A 172 7.77 -3.04 12.98
C LEU A 172 8.11 -2.08 14.12
N SER A 173 8.44 -2.64 15.28
CA SER A 173 9.07 -1.91 16.37
C SER A 173 10.58 -2.11 16.29
N PRO A 174 11.40 -1.06 16.54
CA PRO A 174 12.86 -1.18 16.56
C PRO A 174 13.34 -2.08 17.71
#